data_c7dc11a6d4503b36d6843255f6262713
#
_entry.id   c7dc11a6d4503b36d6843255f6262713
#
_cell.length_a   1.000
_cell.length_b   1.000
_cell.length_c   1.000
_cell.angle_alpha   90.00
_cell.angle_beta   90.00
_cell.angle_gamma   90.00
#
_symmetry.space_group_name_H-M   'P 1'
#
loop_
_entity.id
_entity.type
_entity.pdbx_description
1 polymer ?
#
loop_
_entity_poly.entity_id
_entity_poly.type
_entity_poly.pdbx_seq_one_letter_code
_entity_poly.pdbx_strand_id
1 'polypeptide(L)'
;FMLSIEPYTINIPDETLTYIYDKVASYRWHEMPADGGWSYGTNLEYMKEFCKYWLETYDWRTHETILNRFHHFRTEIDGIDIHFIHEKGSGPTPMPLLISHGWPGSVSEFEQIIEPLAHPERSGNDIMDSFDVIAPSLPGFGFSGKPKRPIGPRKIAKIFASLMKSRLGYDQYIAQGGDWGSAISTWLGYEHAPPCKGIHINMMNMRHGGGPQTTEEKKWSSL
;
A
#
# COMPACT_ATOMS: atom_id res chain seq x y z
N PHE A 1 -21.33 21.22 0.61
CA PHE A 1 -20.06 21.33 -0.12
C PHE A 1 -19.65 19.92 -0.52
N MET A 2 -19.67 19.59 -1.83
CA MET A 2 -18.96 18.40 -2.32
C MET A 2 -17.48 18.68 -2.14
N LEU A 3 -16.80 17.89 -1.29
CA LEU A 3 -15.35 17.93 -1.20
C LEU A 3 -14.78 17.41 -2.53
N SER A 4 -13.97 18.23 -3.18
CA SER A 4 -13.42 17.98 -4.53
C SER A 4 -12.40 16.83 -4.51
N ILE A 5 -12.30 16.13 -5.63
CA ILE A 5 -11.12 15.31 -5.95
C ILE A 5 -10.17 16.21 -6.72
N GLU A 6 -8.95 16.34 -6.21
CA GLU A 6 -7.94 17.22 -6.80
C GLU A 6 -6.78 16.41 -7.37
N PRO A 7 -6.31 16.71 -8.59
CA PRO A 7 -5.08 16.13 -9.10
C PRO A 7 -3.92 16.38 -8.14
N TYR A 8 -3.04 15.42 -8.01
CA TYR A 8 -1.86 15.52 -7.17
C TYR A 8 -0.63 15.10 -7.96
N THR A 9 0.49 15.77 -7.74
CA THR A 9 1.79 15.39 -8.28
C THR A 9 2.76 15.22 -7.12
N ILE A 10 3.47 14.11 -7.09
CA ILE A 10 4.52 13.86 -6.10
C ILE A 10 5.67 14.81 -6.42
N ASN A 11 6.01 15.67 -5.48
CA ASN A 11 7.14 16.61 -5.58
C ASN A 11 7.73 16.81 -4.19
N ILE A 12 8.70 15.98 -3.83
CA ILE A 12 9.36 16.05 -2.53
C ILE A 12 10.37 17.21 -2.55
N PRO A 13 10.27 18.17 -1.62
CA PRO A 13 11.24 19.29 -1.57
C PRO A 13 12.68 18.81 -1.41
N ASP A 14 13.63 19.49 -2.08
CA ASP A 14 15.05 19.14 -2.02
C ASP A 14 15.59 19.20 -0.58
N GLU A 15 15.09 20.12 0.24
CA GLU A 15 15.43 20.21 1.67
C GLU A 15 15.06 18.94 2.44
N THR A 16 13.93 18.30 2.07
CA THR A 16 13.50 17.03 2.68
C THR A 16 14.43 15.90 2.27
N LEU A 17 14.81 15.85 0.99
CA LEU A 17 15.77 14.84 0.50
C LEU A 17 17.12 15.02 1.17
N THR A 18 17.64 16.25 1.22
CA THR A 18 18.89 16.59 1.91
C THR A 18 18.84 16.15 3.38
N TYR A 19 17.75 16.46 4.09
CA TYR A 19 17.58 16.03 5.48
C TYR A 19 17.64 14.50 5.61
N ILE A 20 17.01 13.74 4.71
CA ILE A 20 17.04 12.28 4.70
C ILE A 20 18.47 11.77 4.47
N TYR A 21 19.18 12.30 3.46
CA TYR A 21 20.57 11.94 3.18
C TYR A 21 21.50 12.23 4.37
N ASP A 22 21.37 13.39 5.00
CA ASP A 22 22.14 13.75 6.18
C ASP A 22 21.88 12.78 7.35
N LYS A 23 20.64 12.34 7.55
CA LYS A 23 20.32 11.35 8.58
C LYS A 23 20.94 9.99 8.30
N VAL A 24 20.92 9.53 7.06
CA VAL A 24 21.57 8.27 6.66
C VAL A 24 23.07 8.39 6.81
N ALA A 25 23.70 9.48 6.33
CA ALA A 25 25.13 9.69 6.40
C ALA A 25 25.65 9.80 7.84
N SER A 26 24.88 10.43 8.73
CA SER A 26 25.26 10.65 10.14
C SER A 26 24.85 9.51 11.08
N TYR A 27 24.31 8.39 10.55
CA TYR A 27 23.87 7.30 11.40
C TYR A 27 25.01 6.67 12.20
N ARG A 28 24.83 6.53 13.51
CA ARG A 28 25.80 5.90 14.40
C ARG A 28 25.55 4.39 14.48
N TRP A 29 26.47 3.65 13.88
CA TRP A 29 26.41 2.20 13.86
C TRP A 29 26.63 1.63 15.28
N HIS A 30 25.83 0.62 15.62
CA HIS A 30 26.02 -0.18 16.84
C HIS A 30 27.07 -1.27 16.57
N GLU A 31 27.65 -1.79 17.64
CA GLU A 31 28.54 -2.93 17.58
C GLU A 31 27.75 -4.23 17.44
N MET A 32 28.30 -5.18 16.69
CA MET A 32 27.76 -6.52 16.51
C MET A 32 28.77 -7.54 17.02
N PRO A 33 28.31 -8.73 17.55
CA PRO A 33 29.22 -9.84 17.82
C PRO A 33 30.04 -10.21 16.58
N ALA A 34 31.33 -10.46 16.76
CA ALA A 34 32.27 -10.68 15.65
C ALA A 34 31.92 -11.91 14.78
N ASP A 35 31.25 -12.90 15.36
CA ASP A 35 30.81 -14.15 14.72
C ASP A 35 29.33 -14.12 14.29
N GLY A 36 28.67 -12.96 14.44
CA GLY A 36 27.19 -12.87 14.33
C GLY A 36 26.66 -13.07 12.91
N GLY A 37 27.32 -12.51 11.90
CA GLY A 37 26.81 -12.55 10.52
C GLY A 37 25.33 -12.13 10.43
N TRP A 38 24.46 -13.06 10.01
CA TRP A 38 23.01 -12.91 9.97
C TRP A 38 22.29 -13.59 11.16
N SER A 39 23.04 -14.23 12.06
CA SER A 39 22.45 -15.06 13.14
C SER A 39 21.67 -14.27 14.18
N TYR A 40 22.03 -12.99 14.38
CA TYR A 40 21.38 -12.11 15.37
C TYR A 40 20.48 -11.04 14.72
N GLY A 41 20.24 -11.14 13.42
CA GLY A 41 19.44 -10.18 12.66
C GLY A 41 20.19 -9.69 11.43
N THR A 42 19.87 -8.47 10.98
CA THR A 42 20.46 -7.90 9.78
C THR A 42 21.98 -7.70 9.95
N ASN A 43 22.75 -8.22 8.99
CA ASN A 43 24.19 -8.08 9.00
C ASN A 43 24.62 -6.61 8.93
N LEU A 44 25.55 -6.19 9.80
CA LEU A 44 25.98 -4.81 9.93
C LEU A 44 26.71 -4.31 8.67
N GLU A 45 27.60 -5.12 8.09
CA GLU A 45 28.35 -4.72 6.89
C GLU A 45 27.41 -4.57 5.69
N TYR A 46 26.44 -5.49 5.54
CA TYR A 46 25.38 -5.35 4.53
C TYR A 46 24.60 -4.03 4.70
N MET A 47 24.24 -3.64 5.92
CA MET A 47 23.56 -2.37 6.15
C MET A 47 24.41 -1.16 5.82
N LYS A 48 25.71 -1.21 6.08
CA LYS A 48 26.65 -0.14 5.67
C LYS A 48 26.75 -0.04 4.16
N GLU A 49 26.84 -1.16 3.44
CA GLU A 49 26.83 -1.20 1.97
C GLU A 49 25.51 -0.67 1.40
N PHE A 50 24.39 -1.05 1.99
CA PHE A 50 23.07 -0.56 1.60
C PHE A 50 22.94 0.96 1.78
N CYS A 51 23.39 1.49 2.92
CA CYS A 51 23.39 2.95 3.15
C CYS A 51 24.35 3.68 2.20
N LYS A 52 25.50 3.09 1.88
CA LYS A 52 26.41 3.64 0.88
C LYS A 52 25.75 3.69 -0.51
N TYR A 53 25.11 2.61 -0.95
CA TYR A 53 24.30 2.60 -2.18
C TYR A 53 23.25 3.71 -2.18
N TRP A 54 22.51 3.87 -1.07
CA TRP A 54 21.49 4.92 -0.94
C TRP A 54 22.07 6.33 -1.10
N LEU A 55 23.24 6.59 -0.51
CA LEU A 55 23.86 7.91 -0.56
C LEU A 55 24.53 8.23 -1.90
N GLU A 56 25.11 7.22 -2.56
CA GLU A 56 25.98 7.42 -3.71
C GLU A 56 25.32 7.10 -5.06
N THR A 57 24.32 6.21 -5.08
CA THR A 57 23.80 5.63 -6.32
C THR A 57 22.28 5.80 -6.48
N TYR A 58 21.52 5.67 -5.38
CA TYR A 58 20.07 5.78 -5.43
C TYR A 58 19.64 7.22 -5.74
N ASP A 59 18.80 7.38 -6.78
CA ASP A 59 18.23 8.67 -7.17
C ASP A 59 16.72 8.68 -6.98
N TRP A 60 16.25 9.39 -5.95
CA TRP A 60 14.83 9.58 -5.70
C TRP A 60 14.10 10.24 -6.89
N ARG A 61 14.72 11.20 -7.59
CA ARG A 61 14.06 11.91 -8.69
C ARG A 61 13.67 10.99 -9.84
N THR A 62 14.47 9.98 -10.12
CA THR A 62 14.12 8.92 -11.06
C THR A 62 12.88 8.18 -10.62
N HIS A 63 12.82 7.75 -9.34
CA HIS A 63 11.65 7.02 -8.81
C HIS A 63 10.40 7.90 -8.67
N GLU A 64 10.56 9.16 -8.28
CA GLU A 64 9.48 10.15 -8.27
C GLU A 64 8.86 10.33 -9.66
N THR A 65 9.68 10.38 -10.71
CA THR A 65 9.23 10.45 -12.10
C THR A 65 8.48 9.18 -12.51
N ILE A 66 8.97 8.01 -12.11
CA ILE A 66 8.31 6.71 -12.39
C ILE A 66 6.94 6.66 -11.70
N LEU A 67 6.84 7.07 -10.45
CA LEU A 67 5.56 7.11 -9.73
C LEU A 67 4.59 8.10 -10.36
N ASN A 68 5.06 9.28 -10.76
CA ASN A 68 4.25 10.33 -11.39
C ASN A 68 3.75 9.97 -12.81
N ARG A 69 4.10 8.82 -13.37
CA ARG A 69 3.48 8.32 -14.60
C ARG A 69 2.02 7.91 -14.40
N PHE A 70 1.63 7.61 -13.14
CA PHE A 70 0.26 7.31 -12.77
C PHE A 70 -0.53 8.57 -12.45
N HIS A 71 -1.86 8.48 -12.56
CA HIS A 71 -2.75 9.58 -12.20
C HIS A 71 -3.01 9.59 -10.70
N HIS A 72 -2.42 10.55 -10.01
CA HIS A 72 -2.56 10.74 -8.57
C HIS A 72 -3.61 11.79 -8.25
N PHE A 73 -4.32 11.56 -7.16
CA PHE A 73 -5.36 12.44 -6.67
C PHE A 73 -5.34 12.54 -5.15
N ARG A 74 -6.01 13.59 -4.63
CA ARG A 74 -6.33 13.74 -3.22
C ARG A 74 -7.78 14.12 -3.02
N THR A 75 -8.35 13.71 -1.89
CA THR A 75 -9.67 14.13 -1.43
C THR A 75 -9.75 14.01 0.08
N GLU A 76 -10.48 14.91 0.73
CA GLU A 76 -10.70 14.81 2.17
C GLU A 76 -11.86 13.84 2.48
N ILE A 77 -11.63 12.91 3.42
CA ILE A 77 -12.64 12.01 3.96
C ILE A 77 -12.48 11.95 5.48
N ASP A 78 -13.55 12.28 6.21
CA ASP A 78 -13.57 12.30 7.68
C ASP A 78 -12.44 13.17 8.30
N GLY A 79 -12.10 14.30 7.65
CA GLY A 79 -11.06 15.21 8.11
C GLY A 79 -9.62 14.71 7.87
N ILE A 80 -9.45 13.69 7.04
CA ILE A 80 -8.16 13.16 6.64
C ILE A 80 -8.02 13.35 5.12
N ASP A 81 -6.92 13.95 4.69
CA ASP A 81 -6.56 14.07 3.28
C ASP A 81 -6.10 12.70 2.77
N ILE A 82 -6.85 12.08 1.88
CA ILE A 82 -6.58 10.75 1.32
C ILE A 82 -6.00 10.92 -0.08
N HIS A 83 -4.74 10.53 -0.21
CA HIS A 83 -4.07 10.36 -1.50
C HIS A 83 -4.41 9.00 -2.09
N PHE A 84 -4.57 8.94 -3.41
CA PHE A 84 -4.77 7.69 -4.14
C PHE A 84 -4.32 7.81 -5.59
N ILE A 85 -3.88 6.69 -6.16
CA ILE A 85 -3.73 6.51 -7.60
C ILE A 85 -5.08 6.06 -8.14
N HIS A 86 -5.47 6.57 -9.31
CA HIS A 86 -6.67 6.15 -10.01
C HIS A 86 -6.40 6.01 -11.50
N GLU A 87 -6.15 4.77 -11.93
CA GLU A 87 -5.96 4.42 -13.33
C GLU A 87 -7.23 3.82 -13.90
N LYS A 88 -7.71 4.43 -15.00
CA LYS A 88 -8.88 3.94 -15.71
C LYS A 88 -8.53 2.75 -16.58
N GLY A 89 -9.35 1.72 -16.50
CA GLY A 89 -9.24 0.55 -17.36
C GLY A 89 -9.55 0.87 -18.82
N SER A 90 -8.83 0.24 -19.74
CA SER A 90 -8.98 0.44 -21.20
C SER A 90 -10.20 -0.25 -21.79
N GLY A 91 -10.78 -1.22 -21.10
CA GLY A 91 -11.97 -1.95 -21.58
C GLY A 91 -13.26 -1.14 -21.55
N PRO A 92 -14.31 -1.63 -22.18
CA PRO A 92 -15.59 -0.89 -22.28
C PRO A 92 -16.33 -0.81 -20.94
N THR A 93 -16.10 -1.75 -20.01
CA THR A 93 -16.77 -1.80 -18.70
C THR A 93 -15.81 -2.35 -17.63
N PRO A 94 -14.70 -1.64 -17.34
CA PRO A 94 -13.72 -2.12 -16.39
C PRO A 94 -14.32 -2.23 -14.98
N MET A 95 -14.03 -3.34 -14.29
CA MET A 95 -14.49 -3.52 -12.91
C MET A 95 -13.63 -2.65 -11.97
N PRO A 96 -14.23 -1.83 -11.10
CA PRO A 96 -13.47 -1.06 -10.12
C PRO A 96 -12.78 -1.97 -9.11
N LEU A 97 -11.47 -1.81 -8.98
CA LEU A 97 -10.60 -2.58 -8.08
C LEU A 97 -9.89 -1.65 -7.11
N LEU A 98 -10.22 -1.76 -5.84
CA LEU A 98 -9.52 -1.11 -4.76
C LEU A 98 -8.38 -2.01 -4.27
N ILE A 99 -7.12 -1.55 -4.39
CA ILE A 99 -5.94 -2.27 -3.90
C ILE A 99 -5.31 -1.55 -2.72
N SER A 100 -5.09 -2.25 -1.61
CA SER A 100 -4.61 -1.68 -0.35
C SER A 100 -3.28 -2.29 0.07
N HIS A 101 -2.26 -1.43 0.25
CA HIS A 101 -0.95 -1.82 0.76
C HIS A 101 -0.94 -2.10 2.27
N GLY A 102 0.20 -2.48 2.81
CA GLY A 102 0.41 -2.78 4.21
C GLY A 102 1.50 -1.96 4.88
N TRP A 103 2.03 -2.47 5.99
CA TRP A 103 3.14 -1.90 6.73
C TRP A 103 4.33 -2.89 6.76
N PRO A 104 5.54 -2.43 6.52
CA PRO A 104 5.99 -1.08 6.20
C PRO A 104 5.99 -0.85 4.67
N GLY A 105 4.89 -0.40 4.11
CA GLY A 105 4.70 -0.28 2.67
C GLY A 105 4.07 1.03 2.22
N SER A 106 3.82 1.12 0.94
CA SER A 106 3.17 2.25 0.29
C SER A 106 2.54 1.84 -1.05
N VAL A 107 1.93 2.78 -1.74
CA VAL A 107 1.40 2.57 -3.09
C VAL A 107 2.46 2.15 -4.11
N SER A 108 3.75 2.35 -3.81
CA SER A 108 4.85 1.89 -4.67
C SER A 108 4.91 0.35 -4.83
N GLU A 109 4.33 -0.40 -3.89
CA GLU A 109 4.19 -1.86 -4.02
C GLU A 109 3.43 -2.27 -5.29
N PHE A 110 2.56 -1.39 -5.78
CA PHE A 110 1.68 -1.66 -6.91
C PHE A 110 2.21 -1.15 -8.26
N GLU A 111 3.38 -0.52 -8.28
CA GLU A 111 3.95 0.11 -9.46
C GLU A 111 3.99 -0.82 -10.69
N GLN A 112 4.27 -2.11 -10.48
CA GLN A 112 4.40 -3.07 -11.56
C GLN A 112 3.08 -3.74 -11.95
N ILE A 113 2.03 -3.63 -11.12
CA ILE A 113 0.75 -4.33 -11.38
C ILE A 113 -0.38 -3.40 -11.82
N ILE A 114 -0.29 -2.10 -11.54
CA ILE A 114 -1.33 -1.13 -11.92
C ILE A 114 -1.55 -1.13 -13.44
N GLU A 115 -0.49 -1.01 -14.23
CA GLU A 115 -0.61 -0.96 -15.68
C GLU A 115 -1.14 -2.27 -16.28
N PRO A 116 -0.63 -3.47 -15.95
CA PRO A 116 -1.21 -4.73 -16.42
C PRO A 116 -2.68 -4.95 -16.03
N LEU A 117 -3.11 -4.45 -14.87
CA LEU A 117 -4.51 -4.55 -14.45
C LEU A 117 -5.41 -3.55 -15.17
N ALA A 118 -4.96 -2.33 -15.37
CA ALA A 118 -5.75 -1.31 -16.07
C ALA A 118 -5.73 -1.50 -17.60
N HIS A 119 -4.62 -1.96 -18.15
CA HIS A 119 -4.37 -2.08 -19.60
C HIS A 119 -3.81 -3.46 -19.96
N PRO A 120 -4.58 -4.54 -19.74
CA PRO A 120 -4.11 -5.91 -19.93
C PRO A 120 -3.66 -6.20 -21.38
N GLU A 121 -4.25 -5.53 -22.38
CA GLU A 121 -3.91 -5.65 -23.78
C GLU A 121 -2.45 -5.26 -24.09
N ARG A 122 -1.86 -4.36 -23.30
CA ARG A 122 -0.44 -3.97 -23.47
C ARG A 122 0.52 -5.09 -23.10
N SER A 123 0.03 -6.06 -22.33
CA SER A 123 0.76 -7.27 -21.92
C SER A 123 0.28 -8.53 -22.65
N GLY A 124 -0.52 -8.37 -23.73
CA GLY A 124 -1.02 -9.47 -24.55
C GLY A 124 -2.23 -10.21 -23.98
N ASN A 125 -2.91 -9.65 -22.98
CA ASN A 125 -4.13 -10.21 -22.40
C ASN A 125 -5.40 -9.57 -22.98
N ASP A 126 -6.57 -10.08 -22.61
CA ASP A 126 -7.85 -9.57 -23.11
C ASP A 126 -8.18 -8.22 -22.46
N ILE A 127 -8.49 -7.23 -23.29
CA ILE A 127 -8.94 -5.89 -22.85
C ILE A 127 -10.21 -5.94 -22.00
N MET A 128 -11.02 -6.99 -22.16
CA MET A 128 -12.23 -7.21 -21.37
C MET A 128 -11.94 -7.52 -19.89
N ASP A 129 -10.71 -7.94 -19.56
CA ASP A 129 -10.25 -8.23 -18.20
C ASP A 129 -9.69 -7.00 -17.48
N SER A 130 -9.86 -5.81 -18.06
CA SER A 130 -9.36 -4.56 -17.46
C SER A 130 -10.09 -4.15 -16.20
N PHE A 131 -9.37 -3.47 -15.31
CA PHE A 131 -9.88 -2.89 -14.08
C PHE A 131 -9.71 -1.36 -14.06
N ASP A 132 -10.67 -0.64 -13.49
CA ASP A 132 -10.39 0.68 -12.94
C ASP A 132 -9.64 0.48 -11.64
N VAL A 133 -8.35 0.79 -11.60
CA VAL A 133 -7.49 0.53 -10.43
C VAL A 133 -7.44 1.73 -9.51
N ILE A 134 -7.83 1.56 -8.25
CA ILE A 134 -7.76 2.58 -7.21
C ILE A 134 -6.82 2.09 -6.12
N ALA A 135 -5.68 2.78 -5.94
CA ALA A 135 -4.66 2.43 -4.96
C ALA A 135 -4.45 3.59 -3.97
N PRO A 136 -5.20 3.64 -2.86
CA PRO A 136 -5.02 4.68 -1.86
C PRO A 136 -3.79 4.44 -0.99
N SER A 137 -3.10 5.52 -0.63
CA SER A 137 -2.18 5.51 0.51
C SER A 137 -2.99 5.38 1.81
N LEU A 138 -2.61 4.47 2.68
CA LEU A 138 -3.24 4.35 4.01
C LEU A 138 -3.12 5.67 4.79
N PRO A 139 -4.13 6.04 5.61
CA PRO A 139 -4.03 7.21 6.49
C PRO A 139 -2.76 7.18 7.33
N GLY A 140 -1.93 8.22 7.22
CA GLY A 140 -0.63 8.32 7.89
C GLY A 140 0.55 7.72 7.15
N PHE A 141 0.32 7.13 5.97
CA PHE A 141 1.35 6.54 5.10
C PHE A 141 1.47 7.30 3.78
N GLY A 142 2.63 7.18 3.17
CA GLY A 142 2.90 7.75 1.85
C GLY A 142 2.50 9.21 1.76
N PHE A 143 1.56 9.52 0.88
CA PHE A 143 1.12 10.89 0.60
C PHE A 143 -0.24 11.23 1.22
N SER A 144 -0.84 10.34 2.01
CA SER A 144 -2.07 10.62 2.78
C SER A 144 -1.77 11.39 4.05
N GLY A 145 -2.75 12.18 4.49
CA GLY A 145 -2.72 12.90 5.74
C GLY A 145 -2.69 11.99 6.97
N LYS A 146 -2.16 12.52 8.08
CA LYS A 146 -2.08 11.80 9.35
C LYS A 146 -3.38 11.94 10.14
N PRO A 147 -3.99 10.82 10.62
CA PRO A 147 -5.14 10.91 11.50
C PRO A 147 -4.75 11.55 12.84
N LYS A 148 -5.63 12.38 13.38
CA LYS A 148 -5.40 13.05 14.70
C LYS A 148 -5.43 12.09 15.89
N ARG A 149 -5.99 10.89 15.70
CA ARG A 149 -6.07 9.81 16.70
C ARG A 149 -5.76 8.48 16.03
N PRO A 150 -5.25 7.49 16.77
CA PRO A 150 -5.05 6.14 16.20
C PRO A 150 -6.34 5.59 15.62
N ILE A 151 -6.25 5.00 14.44
CA ILE A 151 -7.35 4.32 13.76
C ILE A 151 -6.91 2.94 13.32
N GLY A 152 -7.83 1.99 13.33
CA GLY A 152 -7.59 0.61 12.91
C GLY A 152 -8.17 0.31 11.53
N PRO A 153 -7.98 -0.94 11.03
CA PRO A 153 -8.38 -1.37 9.69
C PRO A 153 -9.88 -1.17 9.41
N ARG A 154 -10.75 -1.41 10.40
CA ARG A 154 -12.21 -1.19 10.27
C ARG A 154 -12.57 0.26 9.94
N LYS A 155 -11.90 1.23 10.58
CA LYS A 155 -12.12 2.66 10.30
C LYS A 155 -11.56 3.04 8.94
N ILE A 156 -10.42 2.49 8.56
CA ILE A 156 -9.81 2.71 7.23
C ILE A 156 -10.72 2.12 6.14
N ALA A 157 -11.27 0.93 6.33
CA ALA A 157 -12.25 0.34 5.43
C ALA A 157 -13.46 1.25 5.20
N LYS A 158 -14.01 1.87 6.26
CA LYS A 158 -15.08 2.86 6.13
C LYS A 158 -14.68 4.07 5.29
N ILE A 159 -13.45 4.59 5.48
CA ILE A 159 -12.90 5.70 4.69
C ILE A 159 -12.81 5.28 3.22
N PHE A 160 -12.29 4.09 2.92
CA PHE A 160 -12.12 3.60 1.56
C PHE A 160 -13.46 3.25 0.89
N ALA A 161 -14.43 2.73 1.64
CA ALA A 161 -15.81 2.57 1.13
C ALA A 161 -16.42 3.94 0.74
N SER A 162 -16.16 4.99 1.53
CA SER A 162 -16.57 6.35 1.20
C SER A 162 -15.82 6.89 -0.02
N LEU A 163 -14.52 6.59 -0.17
CA LEU A 163 -13.74 6.92 -1.36
C LEU A 163 -14.40 6.32 -2.60
N MET A 164 -14.64 5.01 -2.61
CA MET A 164 -15.20 4.30 -3.75
C MET A 164 -16.61 4.80 -4.10
N LYS A 165 -17.52 4.86 -3.12
CA LYS A 165 -18.92 5.17 -3.37
C LYS A 165 -19.21 6.67 -3.44
N SER A 166 -18.79 7.43 -2.42
CA SER A 166 -19.21 8.81 -2.26
C SER A 166 -18.34 9.80 -3.04
N ARG A 167 -17.06 9.50 -3.29
CA ARG A 167 -16.15 10.35 -4.03
C ARG A 167 -16.04 9.97 -5.50
N LEU A 168 -15.83 8.67 -5.78
CA LEU A 168 -15.61 8.16 -7.13
C LEU A 168 -16.90 7.72 -7.82
N GLY A 169 -18.03 7.55 -7.09
CA GLY A 169 -19.32 7.21 -7.64
C GLY A 169 -19.47 5.74 -8.08
N TYR A 170 -18.64 4.85 -7.61
CA TYR A 170 -18.74 3.43 -7.93
C TYR A 170 -19.82 2.75 -7.10
N ASP A 171 -20.86 2.22 -7.75
CA ASP A 171 -21.91 1.45 -7.09
C ASP A 171 -21.45 0.05 -6.69
N GLN A 172 -20.49 -0.49 -7.40
CA GLN A 172 -19.92 -1.81 -7.17
C GLN A 172 -18.40 -1.79 -7.36
N TYR A 173 -17.68 -2.54 -6.55
CA TYR A 173 -16.22 -2.71 -6.64
C TYR A 173 -15.78 -4.02 -5.99
N ILE A 174 -14.57 -4.43 -6.27
CA ILE A 174 -13.85 -5.49 -5.55
C ILE A 174 -12.68 -4.89 -4.79
N ALA A 175 -12.26 -5.55 -3.70
CA ALA A 175 -11.16 -5.09 -2.88
C ALA A 175 -10.07 -6.14 -2.79
N GLN A 176 -8.82 -5.70 -2.88
CA GLN A 176 -7.63 -6.55 -2.74
C GLN A 176 -6.71 -5.97 -1.66
N GLY A 177 -6.03 -6.85 -0.90
CA GLY A 177 -5.00 -6.42 0.03
C GLY A 177 -4.20 -7.55 0.66
N GLY A 178 -2.97 -7.22 1.02
CA GLY A 178 -2.08 -7.99 1.86
C GLY A 178 -1.79 -7.26 3.16
N ASP A 179 -1.25 -7.92 4.17
CA ASP A 179 -0.92 -7.32 5.46
C ASP A 179 -2.08 -6.49 6.05
N TRP A 180 -1.90 -5.19 6.34
CA TRP A 180 -2.99 -4.29 6.76
C TRP A 180 -4.10 -4.19 5.70
N GLY A 181 -3.72 -4.20 4.41
CA GLY A 181 -4.68 -4.22 3.30
C GLY A 181 -5.59 -5.44 3.32
N SER A 182 -5.09 -6.60 3.78
CA SER A 182 -5.92 -7.80 3.98
C SER A 182 -7.00 -7.57 5.05
N ALA A 183 -6.64 -6.99 6.20
CA ALA A 183 -7.60 -6.67 7.24
C ALA A 183 -8.62 -5.63 6.77
N ILE A 184 -8.17 -4.61 6.00
CA ILE A 184 -9.05 -3.59 5.42
C ILE A 184 -10.02 -4.21 4.42
N SER A 185 -9.54 -5.05 3.49
CA SER A 185 -10.37 -5.74 2.50
C SER A 185 -11.39 -6.66 3.17
N THR A 186 -11.02 -7.34 4.25
CA THR A 186 -11.92 -8.16 5.05
C THR A 186 -13.06 -7.31 5.65
N TRP A 187 -12.75 -6.14 6.22
CA TRP A 187 -13.78 -5.24 6.74
C TRP A 187 -14.66 -4.63 5.65
N LEU A 188 -14.10 -4.37 4.44
CA LEU A 188 -14.88 -3.93 3.29
C LEU A 188 -15.91 -4.99 2.87
N GLY A 189 -15.49 -6.25 2.76
CA GLY A 189 -16.41 -7.35 2.43
C GLY A 189 -17.45 -7.61 3.52
N TYR A 190 -17.07 -7.45 4.79
CA TYR A 190 -17.97 -7.74 5.91
C TYR A 190 -18.99 -6.63 6.18
N GLU A 191 -18.59 -5.34 6.18
CA GLU A 191 -19.46 -4.22 6.59
C GLU A 191 -19.96 -3.37 5.44
N HIS A 192 -19.34 -3.46 4.26
CA HIS A 192 -19.64 -2.60 3.12
C HIS A 192 -20.15 -3.36 1.88
N ALA A 193 -20.58 -4.61 2.06
CA ALA A 193 -21.43 -5.29 1.09
C ALA A 193 -22.87 -4.69 1.11
N PRO A 194 -23.59 -4.63 -0.02
CA PRO A 194 -23.29 -5.21 -1.32
C PRO A 194 -22.43 -4.37 -2.27
N PRO A 195 -22.05 -3.09 -2.01
CA PRO A 195 -21.13 -2.38 -2.91
C PRO A 195 -19.79 -3.11 -3.11
N CYS A 196 -19.16 -3.62 -2.04
CA CYS A 196 -18.02 -4.53 -2.15
C CYS A 196 -18.52 -5.93 -2.54
N LYS A 197 -18.32 -6.29 -3.81
CA LYS A 197 -18.82 -7.56 -4.40
C LYS A 197 -17.96 -8.77 -4.09
N GLY A 198 -16.70 -8.55 -3.80
CA GLY A 198 -15.75 -9.60 -3.50
C GLY A 198 -14.47 -9.06 -2.93
N ILE A 199 -13.73 -9.92 -2.27
CA ILE A 199 -12.42 -9.59 -1.74
C ILE A 199 -11.40 -10.63 -2.20
N HIS A 200 -10.18 -10.18 -2.46
CA HIS A 200 -9.00 -11.01 -2.64
C HIS A 200 -7.98 -10.64 -1.57
N ILE A 201 -7.52 -11.62 -0.82
CA ILE A 201 -6.51 -11.42 0.23
C ILE A 201 -5.38 -12.44 0.06
N ASN A 202 -4.15 -11.99 0.16
CA ASN A 202 -2.96 -12.86 0.11
C ASN A 202 -2.36 -13.10 1.50
N MET A 203 -3.00 -12.62 2.56
CA MET A 203 -2.70 -12.92 3.95
C MET A 203 -3.99 -13.04 4.74
N MET A 204 -4.25 -14.23 5.28
CA MET A 204 -5.45 -14.48 6.08
C MET A 204 -5.16 -14.22 7.57
N ASN A 205 -5.71 -13.13 8.09
CA ASN A 205 -5.62 -12.76 9.51
C ASN A 205 -6.63 -13.56 10.36
N MET A 206 -6.50 -14.89 10.39
CA MET A 206 -7.30 -15.71 11.28
C MET A 206 -6.54 -16.01 12.56
N ARG A 207 -7.07 -15.54 13.69
CA ARG A 207 -6.68 -16.08 14.99
C ARG A 207 -7.53 -17.30 15.27
N HIS A 208 -6.90 -18.47 15.29
CA HIS A 208 -7.54 -19.67 15.82
C HIS A 208 -7.84 -19.44 17.30
N GLY A 209 -9.10 -19.54 17.71
CA GLY A 209 -9.55 -19.25 19.08
C GLY A 209 -9.17 -20.29 20.15
N GLY A 210 -8.34 -21.27 19.79
CA GLY A 210 -7.81 -22.29 20.70
C GLY A 210 -6.37 -22.60 20.35
N GLY A 211 -5.59 -23.10 21.31
CA GLY A 211 -4.26 -23.64 21.03
C GLY A 211 -4.28 -24.80 20.02
N PRO A 212 -3.12 -25.33 19.61
CA PRO A 212 -3.02 -26.38 18.61
C PRO A 212 -3.89 -27.58 18.99
N GLN A 213 -4.80 -27.98 18.10
CA GLN A 213 -5.78 -29.04 18.34
C GLN A 213 -5.27 -30.40 17.83
N THR A 214 -4.68 -30.41 16.63
CA THR A 214 -4.17 -31.67 16.02
C THR A 214 -2.78 -32.00 16.49
N THR A 215 -2.38 -33.25 16.29
CA THR A 215 -1.02 -33.73 16.61
C THR A 215 0.04 -32.97 15.79
N GLU A 216 -0.27 -32.65 14.55
CA GLU A 216 0.62 -31.92 13.66
C GLU A 216 0.78 -30.45 14.08
N GLU A 217 -0.31 -29.78 14.46
CA GLU A 217 -0.26 -28.42 15.01
C GLU A 217 0.53 -28.37 16.32
N LYS A 218 0.35 -29.37 17.23
CA LYS A 218 1.11 -29.48 18.48
C LYS A 218 2.59 -29.68 18.20
N LYS A 219 2.94 -30.52 17.24
CA LYS A 219 4.32 -30.73 16.82
C LYS A 219 4.93 -29.45 16.24
N TRP A 220 4.19 -28.72 15.43
CA TRP A 220 4.65 -27.47 14.82
C TRP A 220 4.86 -26.36 15.85
N SER A 221 3.95 -26.25 16.82
CA SER A 221 4.05 -25.23 17.88
C SER A 221 5.10 -25.55 18.97
N SER A 222 5.72 -26.72 18.92
CA SER A 222 6.82 -27.12 19.83
C SER A 222 8.21 -26.95 19.22
N LEU A 223 8.30 -26.52 17.97
CA LEU A 223 9.55 -26.13 17.28
C LEU A 223 9.93 -24.70 17.57
#